data_f36afb0197ea9d4cfa5a5ce37de9f398
#
_entry.id   f36afb0197ea9d4cfa5a5ce37de9f398
#
_cell.length_a   1.000
_cell.length_b   1.000
_cell.length_c   1.000
_cell.angle_alpha   90.00
_cell.angle_beta   90.00
_cell.angle_gamma   90.00
#
_symmetry.space_group_name_H-M   'P 1'
#
loop_
_entity.id
_entity.type
_entity.pdbx_description
1 polymer ?
#
loop_
_entity_poly.entity_id
_entity_poly.type
_entity_poly.pdbx_seq_one_letter_code
_entity_poly.pdbx_strand_id
1 'polypeptide(L)'
;MQPRTKLALALGVVVLLLIGVRVFIALATPKEADPRTRIEQMFAEGKRAFENEDIDGMLQFLADEFSWGGMDKQRLRYQLAQFFRNAQDPRAELGELQMEMIFAGRILVRTPIRITWRDSNTPNGNNSMDLGVVEFEFRKYPQRKWLIIRYDDWRLVRMETTQMGDIPL
;
A
#
# COMPACT_ATOMS: atom_id res chain seq x y z
N MET A 1 12.00 -43.80 39.27
CA MET A 1 11.59 -43.51 37.87
C MET A 1 12.72 -43.90 36.94
N GLN A 2 12.47 -44.83 36.04
CA GLN A 2 13.51 -45.36 35.15
C GLN A 2 13.94 -44.29 34.12
N PRO A 3 15.23 -44.22 33.74
CA PRO A 3 15.73 -43.16 32.82
C PRO A 3 15.01 -43.15 31.46
N ARG A 4 14.46 -44.30 31.03
CA ARG A 4 13.69 -44.44 29.79
C ARG A 4 12.36 -43.65 29.78
N THR A 5 11.66 -43.56 30.94
CA THR A 5 10.42 -42.77 31.05
C THR A 5 10.67 -41.25 30.99
N LYS A 6 11.78 -40.77 31.56
CA LYS A 6 12.17 -39.36 31.48
C LYS A 6 12.52 -38.94 30.04
N LEU A 7 13.21 -39.83 29.30
CA LEU A 7 13.57 -39.58 27.90
C LEU A 7 12.31 -39.54 27.01
N ALA A 8 11.36 -40.47 27.19
CA ALA A 8 10.12 -40.50 26.44
C ALA A 8 9.26 -39.25 26.70
N LEU A 9 9.21 -38.77 27.95
CA LEU A 9 8.47 -37.55 28.32
C LEU A 9 9.12 -36.30 27.72
N ALA A 10 10.46 -36.19 27.75
CA ALA A 10 11.19 -35.11 27.12
C ALA A 10 10.97 -35.07 25.60
N LEU A 11 10.99 -36.25 24.96
CA LEU A 11 10.73 -36.33 23.51
C LEU A 11 9.31 -35.93 23.17
N GLY A 12 8.31 -36.32 23.96
CA GLY A 12 6.92 -35.92 23.81
C GLY A 12 6.72 -34.40 23.91
N VAL A 13 7.38 -33.77 24.88
CA VAL A 13 7.33 -32.31 25.05
C VAL A 13 7.95 -31.58 23.85
N VAL A 14 9.10 -32.06 23.35
CA VAL A 14 9.75 -31.45 22.16
C VAL A 14 8.85 -31.60 20.91
N VAL A 15 8.22 -32.76 20.71
CA VAL A 15 7.30 -32.96 19.58
C VAL A 15 6.09 -32.03 19.69
N LEU A 16 5.50 -31.87 20.89
CA LEU A 16 4.38 -30.96 21.13
C LEU A 16 4.78 -29.48 20.88
N LEU A 17 5.98 -29.08 21.30
CA LEU A 17 6.50 -27.74 21.02
C LEU A 17 6.69 -27.53 19.53
N LEU A 18 7.23 -28.46 18.77
CA LEU A 18 7.41 -28.36 17.33
C LEU A 18 6.06 -28.28 16.59
N ILE A 19 5.06 -29.05 17.02
CA ILE A 19 3.70 -28.96 16.47
C ILE A 19 3.08 -27.60 16.80
N GLY A 20 3.21 -27.15 18.04
CA GLY A 20 2.72 -25.83 18.47
C GLY A 20 3.33 -24.69 17.67
N VAL A 21 4.64 -24.73 17.44
CA VAL A 21 5.34 -23.74 16.59
C VAL A 21 4.85 -23.80 15.14
N ARG A 22 4.66 -24.98 14.57
CA ARG A 22 4.12 -25.15 13.20
C ARG A 22 2.70 -24.60 13.06
N VAL A 23 1.84 -24.92 14.02
CA VAL A 23 0.45 -24.43 14.04
C VAL A 23 0.45 -22.90 14.20
N PHE A 24 1.28 -22.38 15.10
CA PHE A 24 1.43 -20.94 15.29
C PHE A 24 1.88 -20.22 13.99
N ILE A 25 2.90 -20.74 13.32
CA ILE A 25 3.38 -20.19 12.04
C ILE A 25 2.26 -20.25 10.98
N ALA A 26 1.54 -21.37 10.87
CA ALA A 26 0.46 -21.53 9.89
C ALA A 26 -0.71 -20.56 10.15
N LEU A 27 -1.06 -20.29 11.42
CA LEU A 27 -2.11 -19.36 11.80
C LEU A 27 -1.64 -17.89 11.70
N ALA A 28 -0.36 -17.63 11.93
CA ALA A 28 0.22 -16.30 11.89
C ALA A 28 0.64 -15.85 10.48
N THR A 29 0.75 -16.78 9.52
CA THR A 29 1.02 -16.45 8.12
C THR A 29 -0.21 -15.78 7.54
N PRO A 30 -0.12 -14.52 7.07
CA PRO A 30 -1.25 -13.86 6.44
C PRO A 30 -1.69 -14.71 5.24
N LYS A 31 -2.98 -15.05 5.22
CA LYS A 31 -3.55 -15.70 4.04
C LYS A 31 -3.37 -14.73 2.87
N GLU A 32 -2.80 -15.20 1.78
CA GLU A 32 -2.62 -14.38 0.59
C GLU A 32 -4.02 -13.90 0.14
N ALA A 33 -4.25 -12.60 0.31
CA ALA A 33 -5.49 -11.99 -0.14
C ALA A 33 -5.52 -12.04 -1.67
N ASP A 34 -6.72 -12.20 -2.24
CA ASP A 34 -6.90 -12.03 -3.67
C ASP A 34 -6.28 -10.70 -4.11
N PRO A 35 -5.43 -10.69 -5.16
CA PRO A 35 -4.71 -9.49 -5.59
C PRO A 35 -5.63 -8.31 -5.84
N ARG A 36 -6.80 -8.56 -6.42
CA ARG A 36 -7.81 -7.52 -6.67
C ARG A 36 -8.30 -6.89 -5.37
N THR A 37 -8.75 -7.72 -4.44
CA THR A 37 -9.23 -7.26 -3.13
C THR A 37 -8.15 -6.48 -2.38
N ARG A 38 -6.89 -6.94 -2.44
CA ARG A 38 -5.78 -6.24 -1.77
C ARG A 38 -5.53 -4.86 -2.38
N ILE A 39 -5.52 -4.74 -3.71
CA ILE A 39 -5.34 -3.46 -4.40
C ILE A 39 -6.50 -2.51 -4.14
N GLU A 40 -7.76 -3.00 -4.19
CA GLU A 40 -8.93 -2.19 -3.84
C GLU A 40 -8.83 -1.62 -2.41
N GLN A 41 -8.36 -2.44 -1.45
CA GLN A 41 -8.08 -1.98 -0.08
C GLN A 41 -6.99 -0.90 -0.05
N MET A 42 -5.90 -1.07 -0.80
CA MET A 42 -4.82 -0.07 -0.86
C MET A 42 -5.32 1.27 -1.40
N PHE A 43 -6.18 1.27 -2.42
CA PHE A 43 -6.81 2.50 -2.93
C PHE A 43 -7.73 3.15 -1.89
N ALA A 44 -8.55 2.36 -1.19
CA ALA A 44 -9.44 2.85 -0.15
C ALA A 44 -8.65 3.44 1.04
N GLU A 45 -7.59 2.76 1.47
CA GLU A 45 -6.71 3.22 2.56
C GLU A 45 -5.91 4.46 2.12
N GLY A 46 -5.35 4.48 0.89
CA GLY A 46 -4.63 5.62 0.33
C GLY A 46 -5.51 6.86 0.19
N LYS A 47 -6.76 6.69 -0.30
CA LYS A 47 -7.75 7.76 -0.34
C LYS A 47 -8.01 8.32 1.06
N ARG A 48 -8.26 7.46 2.04
CA ARG A 48 -8.52 7.87 3.42
C ARG A 48 -7.32 8.60 4.04
N ALA A 49 -6.09 8.12 3.77
CA ALA A 49 -4.87 8.77 4.21
C ALA A 49 -4.73 10.17 3.60
N PHE A 50 -5.03 10.33 2.30
CA PHE A 50 -5.03 11.63 1.62
C PHE A 50 -6.04 12.59 2.24
N GLU A 51 -7.29 12.16 2.47
CA GLU A 51 -8.35 12.98 3.06
C GLU A 51 -8.09 13.34 4.52
N ASN A 52 -7.25 12.58 5.22
CA ASN A 52 -6.79 12.85 6.59
C ASN A 52 -5.42 13.55 6.64
N GLU A 53 -4.85 13.94 5.48
CA GLU A 53 -3.54 14.59 5.38
C GLU A 53 -2.39 13.71 5.95
N ASP A 54 -2.59 12.39 6.01
CA ASP A 54 -1.64 11.42 6.53
C ASP A 54 -0.64 11.00 5.43
N ILE A 55 0.46 11.76 5.32
CA ILE A 55 1.50 11.52 4.32
C ILE A 55 2.14 10.13 4.51
N ASP A 56 2.40 9.72 5.75
CA ASP A 56 3.03 8.42 6.01
C ASP A 56 2.09 7.26 5.63
N GLY A 57 0.80 7.41 5.95
CA GLY A 57 -0.24 6.48 5.53
C GLY A 57 -0.37 6.34 4.00
N MET A 58 -0.13 7.43 3.24
CA MET A 58 -0.09 7.36 1.78
C MET A 58 1.18 6.66 1.28
N LEU A 59 2.34 7.03 1.82
CA LEU A 59 3.64 6.55 1.33
C LEU A 59 3.96 5.11 1.73
N GLN A 60 3.23 4.52 2.68
CA GLN A 60 3.46 3.14 3.12
C GLN A 60 3.25 2.10 2.02
N PHE A 61 2.42 2.41 1.02
CA PHE A 61 2.11 1.52 -0.10
C PHE A 61 3.14 1.61 -1.24
N LEU A 62 4.01 2.60 -1.22
CA LEU A 62 5.01 2.82 -2.27
C LEU A 62 6.22 1.91 -2.06
N ALA A 63 6.72 1.34 -3.16
CA ALA A 63 8.02 0.69 -3.18
C ALA A 63 9.15 1.71 -2.96
N ASP A 64 10.35 1.23 -2.62
CA ASP A 64 11.49 2.13 -2.43
C ASP A 64 11.96 2.75 -3.75
N GLU A 65 11.79 2.01 -4.87
CA GLU A 65 12.08 2.47 -6.23
C GLU A 65 10.90 3.18 -6.91
N PHE A 66 9.90 3.60 -6.16
CA PHE A 66 8.73 4.30 -6.70
C PHE A 66 9.13 5.50 -7.57
N SER A 67 8.41 5.67 -8.69
CA SER A 67 8.56 6.80 -9.60
C SER A 67 7.23 7.31 -10.11
N TRP A 68 7.08 8.64 -10.15
CA TRP A 68 5.98 9.36 -10.78
C TRP A 68 6.50 10.57 -11.53
N GLY A 69 6.51 10.52 -12.88
CA GLY A 69 7.00 11.63 -13.69
C GLY A 69 8.43 12.09 -13.33
N GLY A 70 9.31 11.15 -12.93
CA GLY A 70 10.66 11.43 -12.46
C GLY A 70 10.75 11.85 -10.98
N MET A 71 9.65 11.93 -10.26
CA MET A 71 9.64 12.10 -8.81
C MET A 71 9.79 10.75 -8.11
N ASP A 72 10.69 10.69 -7.14
CA ASP A 72 10.82 9.60 -6.19
C ASP A 72 9.91 9.78 -4.96
N LYS A 73 9.91 8.80 -4.08
CA LYS A 73 9.12 8.79 -2.84
C LYS A 73 9.42 9.99 -1.93
N GLN A 74 10.68 10.48 -1.88
CA GLN A 74 11.06 11.60 -1.03
C GLN A 74 10.56 12.93 -1.61
N ARG A 75 10.69 13.11 -2.91
CA ARG A 75 10.13 14.28 -3.60
C ARG A 75 8.61 14.33 -3.48
N LEU A 76 7.94 13.17 -3.65
CA LEU A 76 6.49 13.09 -3.46
C LEU A 76 6.10 13.49 -2.03
N ARG A 77 6.83 13.02 -1.00
CA ARG A 77 6.61 13.44 0.39
C ARG A 77 6.67 14.96 0.54
N TYR A 78 7.69 15.58 -0.04
CA TYR A 78 7.84 17.03 0.01
C TYR A 78 6.68 17.75 -0.66
N GLN A 79 6.26 17.32 -1.86
CA GLN A 79 5.15 17.91 -2.60
C GLN A 79 3.82 17.77 -1.84
N LEU A 80 3.54 16.62 -1.25
CA LEU A 80 2.35 16.41 -0.42
C LEU A 80 2.37 17.33 0.81
N ALA A 81 3.53 17.48 1.46
CA ALA A 81 3.67 18.39 2.60
C ALA A 81 3.45 19.86 2.22
N GLN A 82 3.88 20.26 1.02
CA GLN A 82 3.60 21.61 0.50
C GLN A 82 2.11 21.79 0.16
N PHE A 83 1.50 20.80 -0.49
CA PHE A 83 0.08 20.80 -0.82
C PHE A 83 -0.79 20.96 0.43
N PHE A 84 -0.60 20.10 1.44
CA PHE A 84 -1.40 20.13 2.67
C PHE A 84 -1.19 21.35 3.56
N ARG A 85 -0.13 22.14 3.35
CA ARG A 85 0.01 23.46 4.03
C ARG A 85 -1.03 24.49 3.58
N ASN A 86 -1.45 24.39 2.33
CA ASN A 86 -2.33 25.37 1.70
C ASN A 86 -3.72 24.82 1.41
N ALA A 87 -3.85 23.50 1.32
CA ALA A 87 -5.11 22.81 1.04
C ALA A 87 -5.81 22.45 2.34
N GLN A 88 -7.08 22.80 2.47
CA GLN A 88 -7.97 22.42 3.57
C GLN A 88 -9.03 21.46 3.05
N ASP A 89 -9.40 20.48 3.88
CA ASP A 89 -10.42 19.47 3.55
C ASP A 89 -10.20 18.80 2.18
N PRO A 90 -9.01 18.27 1.91
CA PRO A 90 -8.74 17.63 0.63
C PRO A 90 -9.63 16.39 0.46
N ARG A 91 -10.17 16.22 -0.74
CA ARG A 91 -11.00 15.08 -1.12
C ARG A 91 -10.46 14.47 -2.39
N ALA A 92 -10.44 13.16 -2.46
CA ALA A 92 -10.09 12.42 -3.66
C ALA A 92 -11.30 11.62 -4.15
N GLU A 93 -11.65 11.83 -5.41
CA GLU A 93 -12.66 11.05 -6.10
C GLU A 93 -11.94 10.10 -7.05
N LEU A 94 -12.17 8.81 -6.86
CA LEU A 94 -11.65 7.73 -7.70
C LEU A 94 -12.80 7.18 -8.53
N GLY A 95 -12.58 7.03 -9.83
CA GLY A 95 -13.52 6.33 -10.68
C GLY A 95 -13.41 4.81 -10.56
N GLU A 96 -13.94 4.10 -11.54
CA GLU A 96 -13.84 2.64 -11.59
C GLU A 96 -12.39 2.19 -11.74
N LEU A 97 -11.98 1.19 -10.94
CA LEU A 97 -10.65 0.60 -11.01
C LEU A 97 -10.62 -0.47 -12.12
N GLN A 98 -9.99 -0.16 -13.23
CA GLN A 98 -9.73 -1.11 -14.31
C GLN A 98 -8.41 -1.82 -14.06
N MET A 99 -8.46 -3.10 -13.68
CA MET A 99 -7.29 -3.89 -13.33
C MET A 99 -6.93 -4.88 -14.44
N GLU A 100 -5.67 -4.87 -14.83
CA GLU A 100 -5.09 -5.78 -15.80
C GLU A 100 -3.89 -6.51 -15.20
N MET A 101 -3.96 -7.84 -15.14
CA MET A 101 -2.83 -8.66 -14.73
C MET A 101 -1.94 -8.91 -15.93
N ILE A 102 -0.74 -8.30 -15.95
CA ILE A 102 0.20 -8.42 -17.07
C ILE A 102 0.89 -9.80 -17.05
N PHE A 103 1.36 -10.20 -15.86
CA PHE A 103 1.93 -11.52 -15.59
C PHE A 103 2.04 -11.73 -14.07
N ALA A 104 2.46 -12.93 -13.64
CA ALA A 104 2.57 -13.26 -12.22
C ALA A 104 3.38 -12.19 -11.44
N GLY A 105 2.74 -11.54 -10.48
CA GLY A 105 3.38 -10.54 -9.63
C GLY A 105 3.43 -9.11 -10.17
N ARG A 106 2.71 -8.80 -11.28
CA ARG A 106 2.59 -7.44 -11.82
C ARG A 106 1.16 -7.15 -12.27
N ILE A 107 0.58 -6.05 -11.77
CA ILE A 107 -0.77 -5.58 -12.10
C ILE A 107 -0.70 -4.11 -12.50
N LEU A 108 -1.40 -3.76 -13.59
CA LEU A 108 -1.71 -2.39 -13.94
C LEU A 108 -3.13 -2.06 -13.51
N VAL A 109 -3.30 -0.87 -12.94
CA VAL A 109 -4.61 -0.33 -12.57
C VAL A 109 -4.76 1.02 -13.21
N ARG A 110 -5.88 1.23 -13.91
CA ARG A 110 -6.24 2.52 -14.50
C ARG A 110 -7.50 3.04 -13.82
N THR A 111 -7.49 4.29 -13.41
CA THR A 111 -8.67 4.95 -12.82
C THR A 111 -8.61 6.45 -13.06
N PRO A 112 -9.75 7.10 -13.38
CA PRO A 112 -9.81 8.56 -13.37
C PRO A 112 -9.75 9.06 -11.94
N ILE A 113 -9.01 10.16 -11.73
CA ILE A 113 -8.83 10.77 -10.41
C ILE A 113 -9.14 12.26 -10.50
N ARG A 114 -9.99 12.71 -9.59
CA ARG A 114 -10.23 14.14 -9.33
C ARG A 114 -9.92 14.44 -7.87
N ILE A 115 -9.24 15.56 -7.65
CA ILE A 115 -8.90 16.06 -6.31
C ILE A 115 -9.61 17.39 -6.14
N THR A 116 -10.23 17.61 -4.99
CA THR A 116 -10.85 18.87 -4.61
C THR A 116 -10.35 19.30 -3.23
N TRP A 117 -10.19 20.59 -3.02
CA TRP A 117 -9.76 21.14 -1.72
C TRP A 117 -10.22 22.60 -1.60
N ARG A 118 -10.19 23.12 -0.39
CA ARG A 118 -10.33 24.57 -0.13
C ARG A 118 -8.94 25.18 0.01
N ASP A 119 -8.74 26.34 -0.59
CA ASP A 119 -7.50 27.10 -0.42
C ASP A 119 -7.55 27.89 0.89
N SER A 120 -6.53 27.74 1.73
CA SER A 120 -6.42 28.47 3.00
C SER A 120 -6.35 30.00 2.82
N ASN A 121 -5.88 30.47 1.65
CA ASN A 121 -5.71 31.88 1.33
C ASN A 121 -6.95 32.51 0.66
N THR A 122 -7.93 31.70 0.25
CA THR A 122 -9.15 32.16 -0.45
C THR A 122 -10.38 31.58 0.25
N PRO A 123 -10.99 32.28 1.21
CA PRO A 123 -12.04 31.74 2.11
C PRO A 123 -13.25 31.08 1.43
N ASN A 124 -13.52 31.39 0.17
CA ASN A 124 -14.61 30.80 -0.61
C ASN A 124 -14.12 30.05 -1.86
N GLY A 125 -12.82 29.79 -1.95
CA GLY A 125 -12.20 29.14 -3.12
C GLY A 125 -12.23 27.63 -3.03
N ASN A 126 -13.22 26.98 -3.65
CA ASN A 126 -13.16 25.55 -3.92
C ASN A 126 -12.27 25.35 -5.16
N ASN A 127 -11.17 24.66 -4.98
CA ASN A 127 -10.26 24.27 -6.04
C ASN A 127 -10.51 22.83 -6.44
N SER A 128 -10.27 22.54 -7.71
CA SER A 128 -10.30 21.15 -8.20
C SER A 128 -9.20 20.93 -9.21
N MET A 129 -8.63 19.74 -9.18
CA MET A 129 -7.66 19.26 -10.16
C MET A 129 -8.15 17.92 -10.69
N ASP A 130 -8.32 17.84 -12.01
CA ASP A 130 -8.63 16.59 -12.69
C ASP A 130 -7.32 16.03 -13.26
N LEU A 131 -6.88 14.90 -12.73
CA LEU A 131 -5.67 14.22 -13.20
C LEU A 131 -5.95 13.34 -14.44
N GLY A 132 -7.22 13.24 -14.87
CA GLY A 132 -7.63 12.33 -15.91
C GLY A 132 -7.43 10.87 -15.49
N VAL A 133 -7.16 10.00 -16.46
CA VAL A 133 -6.88 8.59 -16.18
C VAL A 133 -5.43 8.44 -15.75
N VAL A 134 -5.24 7.94 -14.54
CA VAL A 134 -3.93 7.64 -13.97
C VAL A 134 -3.70 6.15 -14.04
N GLU A 135 -2.52 5.76 -14.51
CA GLU A 135 -2.07 4.37 -14.53
C GLU A 135 -1.14 4.11 -13.35
N PHE A 136 -1.40 3.02 -12.63
CA PHE A 136 -0.66 2.57 -11.48
C PHE A 136 -0.09 1.18 -11.75
N GLU A 137 1.22 1.01 -11.60
CA GLU A 137 1.88 -0.28 -11.70
C GLU A 137 2.19 -0.82 -10.30
N PHE A 138 1.58 -1.95 -9.96
CA PHE A 138 1.85 -2.68 -8.73
C PHE A 138 2.72 -3.90 -9.00
N ARG A 139 3.64 -4.16 -8.06
CA ARG A 139 4.46 -5.38 -8.05
C ARG A 139 4.38 -6.07 -6.70
N LYS A 140 4.57 -7.37 -6.72
CA LYS A 140 4.68 -8.22 -5.54
C LYS A 140 6.08 -8.14 -4.96
N TYR A 141 6.16 -7.87 -3.65
CA TYR A 141 7.43 -7.83 -2.91
C TYR A 141 7.41 -8.79 -1.74
N PRO A 142 8.50 -9.55 -1.54
CA PRO A 142 8.63 -10.39 -0.37
C PRO A 142 8.74 -9.52 0.89
N GLN A 143 7.87 -9.76 1.84
CA GLN A 143 7.85 -9.10 3.14
C GLN A 143 8.18 -10.10 4.25
N ARG A 144 8.60 -9.60 5.41
CA ARG A 144 8.85 -10.40 6.60
C ARG A 144 8.08 -9.84 7.78
N LYS A 145 7.32 -10.69 8.44
CA LYS A 145 6.66 -10.38 9.71
C LYS A 145 7.40 -11.12 10.82
N TRP A 146 7.80 -10.40 11.87
CA TRP A 146 8.55 -10.92 13.01
C TRP A 146 9.82 -11.71 12.64
N LEU A 147 10.52 -11.32 11.58
CA LEU A 147 11.76 -11.92 11.06
C LEU A 147 11.62 -13.38 10.55
N ILE A 148 10.54 -14.07 10.84
CA ILE A 148 10.39 -15.53 10.60
C ILE A 148 9.34 -15.80 9.52
N ILE A 149 8.25 -15.02 9.49
CA ILE A 149 7.12 -15.25 8.58
C ILE A 149 7.36 -14.46 7.31
N ARG A 150 7.54 -15.17 6.19
CA ARG A 150 7.63 -14.57 4.86
C ARG A 150 6.25 -14.55 4.23
N TYR A 151 5.88 -13.43 3.65
CA TYR A 151 4.67 -13.26 2.85
C TYR A 151 4.94 -12.26 1.75
N ASP A 152 4.17 -12.30 0.69
CA ASP A 152 4.25 -11.32 -0.38
C ASP A 152 3.20 -10.24 -0.17
N ASP A 153 3.57 -8.99 -0.41
CA ASP A 153 2.65 -7.85 -0.42
C ASP A 153 2.83 -7.03 -1.70
N TRP A 154 1.75 -6.40 -2.10
CA TRP A 154 1.75 -5.54 -3.28
C TRP A 154 2.29 -4.16 -2.91
N ARG A 155 3.13 -3.59 -3.81
CA ARG A 155 3.65 -2.24 -3.69
C ARG A 155 3.47 -1.51 -5.00
N LEU A 156 3.15 -0.23 -4.91
CA LEU A 156 3.09 0.67 -6.04
C LEU A 156 4.51 1.08 -6.44
N VAL A 157 4.89 0.78 -7.68
CA VAL A 157 6.24 1.06 -8.20
C VAL A 157 6.25 2.25 -9.17
N ARG A 158 5.13 2.50 -9.86
CA ARG A 158 5.05 3.58 -10.84
C ARG A 158 3.66 4.15 -10.95
N MET A 159 3.59 5.45 -11.14
CA MET A 159 2.40 6.18 -11.56
C MET A 159 2.69 6.93 -12.85
N GLU A 160 1.72 6.94 -13.76
CA GLU A 160 1.74 7.74 -14.97
C GLU A 160 0.38 8.40 -15.17
N THR A 161 0.38 9.70 -15.50
CA THR A 161 -0.85 10.42 -15.86
C THR A 161 -0.91 10.56 -17.37
N THR A 162 -2.06 10.24 -17.96
CA THR A 162 -2.26 10.32 -19.41
C THR A 162 -2.32 11.80 -19.89
N GLN A 163 -2.50 12.74 -18.98
CA GLN A 163 -2.54 14.19 -19.25
C GLN A 163 -1.36 14.88 -18.53
N MET A 164 -0.13 14.52 -18.85
CA MET A 164 1.04 15.27 -18.41
C MET A 164 1.31 16.45 -19.36
N GLY A 165 0.32 17.31 -19.56
CA GLY A 165 0.47 18.65 -20.07
C GLY A 165 0.26 19.60 -18.90
N ASP A 166 1.36 20.22 -18.43
CA ASP A 166 1.39 21.35 -17.50
C ASP A 166 0.70 21.14 -16.13
N ILE A 167 1.35 20.40 -15.24
CA ILE A 167 1.14 20.65 -13.81
C ILE A 167 1.93 21.93 -13.49
N PRO A 168 1.27 23.05 -13.17
CA PRO A 168 1.96 24.24 -12.70
C PRO A 168 2.64 23.88 -11.37
N LEU A 169 3.97 23.91 -11.37
CA LEU A 169 4.83 23.78 -10.19
C LEU A 169 4.78 25.06 -9.36
#